data_c2cf50659fea7d5725dafc8614d57f04
#
_entry.id   c2cf50659fea7d5725dafc8614d57f04
#
_cell.length_a   1.000
_cell.length_b   1.000
_cell.length_c   1.000
_cell.angle_alpha   90.00
_cell.angle_beta   90.00
_cell.angle_gamma   90.00
#
_symmetry.space_group_name_H-M   'P 1'
#
loop_
_entity.id
_entity.type
_entity.pdbx_description
1 polymer ?
#
loop_
_entity_poly.entity_id
_entity_poly.type
_entity_poly.pdbx_seq_one_letter_code
_entity_poly.pdbx_strand_id
1 'polypeptide(L)'
;MDQTQGQPGSASAQQGHRLSRHGDWQTRLREVTQLMRELSQQTDPQEMVKLYRDRMGTYLPVEAYVALSRRGLDKPGYKVTRSSKWDADFDPWQNQDKLPLHESGLLMDLMMKGEAAYLTDVEIQEDDPAYEYLSGMSILIAVPSYDDGQALNMFVMGLNDPDLFNPDELPDAVWRTNLFGRATNMLVLKRERDRAYEQVDAELKVVADIQRSLLPKDLPEIPGLGLAAHYQTSTRAGGDYYDIFPLEDGKWGFLIADVCGHGAPAAVLMAIMHALAHTYPGTITQPGELLAYVNDKLAAHYIADGNFITAFYAIYDPSELTLTYASAGHNPPRLKRCSDGSMLVLDGAQSIPLGIMPEMTYTQATMQLVRGDQVVLYTDGVTEAFNDEDDLYGTERLDEVLTNCGIDAHALIESVLESVETFTQGRPADDDRTLLVLKVK
;
A
#
# COMPACT_ATOMS: atom_id res chain seq x y z
N MET A 1 73.35 42.27 31.44
CA MET A 1 74.16 41.24 30.79
C MET A 1 74.02 40.02 31.72
N ASP A 2 73.40 38.98 31.42
CA ASP A 2 73.08 38.23 30.24
C ASP A 2 71.79 37.41 30.46
N GLN A 3 71.05 37.25 29.42
CA GLN A 3 69.83 36.49 29.36
C GLN A 3 70.14 35.01 29.14
N THR A 4 69.48 34.13 29.79
CA THR A 4 69.21 32.78 29.24
C THR A 4 67.81 32.38 29.45
N GLN A 5 67.13 32.31 28.34
CA GLN A 5 65.78 31.79 28.18
C GLN A 5 65.76 30.26 28.41
N GLY A 6 64.91 29.78 29.29
CA GLY A 6 64.48 28.39 29.40
C GLY A 6 63.08 28.22 28.73
N GLN A 7 63.03 27.42 27.69
CA GLN A 7 61.75 27.02 27.06
C GLN A 7 60.93 26.16 27.98
N PRO A 8 59.59 26.35 28.06
CA PRO A 8 58.74 25.42 28.73
C PRO A 8 58.35 24.26 27.77
N GLY A 9 58.62 23.05 28.24
CA GLY A 9 58.23 21.82 27.57
C GLY A 9 56.69 21.72 27.39
N SER A 10 56.35 21.32 26.20
CA SER A 10 54.96 21.02 25.77
C SER A 10 54.41 19.81 26.52
N ALA A 11 53.64 20.06 27.55
CA ALA A 11 52.64 19.10 28.05
C ALA A 11 51.32 19.41 27.35
N SER A 12 51.08 18.76 26.20
CA SER A 12 49.79 18.81 25.55
C SER A 12 48.74 18.14 26.42
N ALA A 13 47.85 18.95 26.92
CA ALA A 13 46.70 18.59 27.70
C ALA A 13 45.75 17.68 26.88
N GLN A 14 45.64 16.44 27.27
CA GLN A 14 44.42 15.69 27.17
C GLN A 14 43.56 16.09 28.39
N GLN A 15 42.97 17.29 28.33
CA GLN A 15 41.80 17.63 29.15
C GLN A 15 40.57 17.02 28.48
N GLY A 16 40.28 15.77 28.85
CA GLY A 16 38.94 15.22 28.67
C GLY A 16 37.96 16.19 29.29
N HIS A 17 37.02 16.64 28.51
CA HIS A 17 35.90 17.42 28.98
C HIS A 17 35.06 16.52 29.93
N ARG A 18 35.38 16.55 31.23
CA ARG A 18 34.47 16.15 32.29
C ARG A 18 33.30 17.11 32.20
N LEU A 19 32.16 16.65 31.67
CA LEU A 19 30.91 17.37 31.81
C LEU A 19 30.64 17.53 33.29
N SER A 20 30.72 18.77 33.80
CA SER A 20 30.49 19.06 35.20
C SER A 20 29.08 18.65 35.57
N ARG A 21 28.89 17.94 36.67
CA ARG A 21 27.64 17.46 37.24
C ARG A 21 26.58 18.56 37.47
N HIS A 22 26.87 19.82 37.23
CA HIS A 22 26.05 20.99 37.46
C HIS A 22 26.10 21.95 36.28
N GLY A 23 25.98 21.41 35.05
CA GLY A 23 25.74 22.25 33.89
C GLY A 23 24.41 23.01 34.07
N ASP A 24 24.44 24.32 33.78
CA ASP A 24 23.23 25.15 33.70
C ASP A 24 22.11 24.42 32.94
N TRP A 25 20.89 24.42 33.48
CA TRP A 25 19.73 23.75 32.89
C TRP A 25 19.47 24.17 31.44
N GLN A 26 19.84 25.40 31.06
CA GLN A 26 19.75 25.89 29.70
C GLN A 26 20.69 25.15 28.75
N THR A 27 21.86 24.79 29.19
CA THR A 27 22.81 23.98 28.40
C THR A 27 22.26 22.57 28.21
N ARG A 28 21.77 21.92 29.29
CA ARG A 28 21.14 20.60 29.20
C ARG A 28 19.90 20.62 28.29
N LEU A 29 19.08 21.67 28.34
CA LEU A 29 17.93 21.80 27.47
C LEU A 29 18.32 21.92 25.99
N ARG A 30 19.38 22.68 25.70
CA ARG A 30 19.91 22.79 24.33
C ARG A 30 20.40 21.44 23.80
N GLU A 31 21.15 20.69 24.61
CA GLU A 31 21.66 19.36 24.24
C GLU A 31 20.51 18.37 23.96
N VAL A 32 19.52 18.29 24.86
CA VAL A 32 18.34 17.44 24.68
C VAL A 32 17.56 17.86 23.43
N THR A 33 17.33 19.15 23.23
CA THR A 33 16.60 19.67 22.06
C THR A 33 17.36 19.34 20.77
N GLN A 34 18.68 19.48 20.76
CA GLN A 34 19.50 19.13 19.61
C GLN A 34 19.44 17.63 19.32
N LEU A 35 19.57 16.79 20.35
CA LEU A 35 19.43 15.34 20.23
C LEU A 35 18.07 14.95 19.65
N MET A 36 16.97 15.54 20.13
CA MET A 36 15.62 15.28 19.61
C MET A 36 15.48 15.64 18.13
N ARG A 37 16.09 16.77 17.71
CA ARG A 37 16.11 17.15 16.28
C ARG A 37 16.88 16.15 15.44
N GLU A 38 18.07 15.73 15.89
CA GLU A 38 18.91 14.76 15.19
C GLU A 38 18.20 13.40 15.06
N LEU A 39 17.56 12.91 16.13
CA LEU A 39 16.77 11.68 16.13
C LEU A 39 15.60 11.77 15.14
N SER A 40 14.89 12.90 15.11
CA SER A 40 13.71 13.09 14.26
C SER A 40 14.04 13.15 12.76
N GLN A 41 15.30 13.41 12.41
CA GLN A 41 15.76 13.47 11.02
C GLN A 41 16.24 12.11 10.49
N GLN A 42 16.42 11.13 11.36
CA GLN A 42 16.89 9.81 10.93
C GLN A 42 15.76 9.05 10.21
N THR A 43 16.13 8.46 9.09
CA THR A 43 15.24 7.61 8.28
C THR A 43 15.75 6.17 8.15
N ASP A 44 16.98 5.92 8.57
CA ASP A 44 17.66 4.63 8.50
C ASP A 44 17.98 4.10 9.89
N PRO A 45 17.61 2.84 10.25
CA PRO A 45 17.93 2.25 11.55
C PRO A 45 19.43 2.15 11.83
N GLN A 46 20.27 1.93 10.81
CA GLN A 46 21.71 1.80 10.95
C GLN A 46 22.36 3.16 11.28
N GLU A 47 21.93 4.21 10.59
CA GLU A 47 22.37 5.58 10.89
C GLU A 47 21.91 6.02 12.30
N MET A 48 20.72 5.62 12.73
CA MET A 48 20.25 5.84 14.10
C MET A 48 21.20 5.20 15.13
N VAL A 49 21.65 3.97 14.88
CA VAL A 49 22.58 3.28 15.79
C VAL A 49 23.97 3.91 15.77
N LYS A 50 24.45 4.40 14.62
CA LYS A 50 25.70 5.16 14.54
C LYS A 50 25.60 6.44 15.37
N LEU A 51 24.52 7.20 15.20
CA LEU A 51 24.25 8.40 16.00
C LEU A 51 24.22 8.09 17.51
N TYR A 52 23.57 6.99 17.92
CA TYR A 52 23.57 6.53 19.31
C TYR A 52 25.00 6.26 19.81
N ARG A 53 25.77 5.47 19.08
CA ARG A 53 27.15 5.13 19.45
C ARG A 53 28.03 6.38 19.60
N ASP A 54 27.94 7.31 18.66
CA ASP A 54 28.74 8.53 18.66
C ASP A 54 28.38 9.44 19.84
N ARG A 55 27.09 9.54 20.16
CA ARG A 55 26.62 10.31 21.30
C ARG A 55 26.93 9.64 22.64
N MET A 56 26.72 8.31 22.72
CA MET A 56 27.03 7.58 23.95
C MET A 56 28.52 7.52 24.26
N GLY A 57 29.38 7.38 23.23
CA GLY A 57 30.83 7.44 23.39
C GLY A 57 31.35 8.76 23.99
N THR A 58 30.58 9.85 23.86
CA THR A 58 30.88 11.14 24.48
C THR A 58 30.55 11.16 26.00
N TYR A 59 29.53 10.40 26.41
CA TYR A 59 29.04 10.38 27.80
C TYR A 59 29.53 9.18 28.60
N LEU A 60 29.80 8.06 27.93
CA LEU A 60 30.22 6.80 28.54
C LEU A 60 31.48 6.30 27.81
N PRO A 61 32.67 6.56 28.34
CA PRO A 61 33.88 5.96 27.81
C PRO A 61 33.82 4.45 28.03
N VAL A 62 33.60 3.68 26.97
CA VAL A 62 33.41 2.23 26.98
C VAL A 62 34.64 1.56 26.43
N GLU A 63 35.28 0.65 27.18
CA GLU A 63 36.40 -0.14 26.67
C GLU A 63 35.92 -1.34 25.83
N ALA A 64 34.82 -1.96 26.23
CA ALA A 64 34.14 -3.01 25.47
C ALA A 64 32.62 -2.89 25.60
N TYR A 65 31.88 -3.37 24.59
CA TYR A 65 30.43 -3.48 24.68
C TYR A 65 29.87 -4.65 23.88
N VAL A 66 28.69 -5.11 24.28
CA VAL A 66 27.88 -6.08 23.58
C VAL A 66 26.40 -5.68 23.64
N ALA A 67 25.70 -5.79 22.54
CA ALA A 67 24.25 -5.59 22.46
C ALA A 67 23.55 -6.94 22.26
N LEU A 68 22.54 -7.19 23.06
CA LEU A 68 21.81 -8.45 23.16
C LEU A 68 20.37 -8.24 22.74
N SER A 69 19.75 -9.28 22.15
CA SER A 69 18.32 -9.27 21.81
C SER A 69 17.68 -10.63 22.05
N ARG A 70 16.47 -10.61 22.59
CA ARG A 70 15.57 -11.77 22.74
C ARG A 70 14.39 -11.72 21.76
N ARG A 71 14.34 -10.74 20.90
CA ARG A 71 13.24 -10.59 19.94
C ARG A 71 13.12 -11.81 19.03
N GLY A 72 11.88 -12.30 18.88
CA GLY A 72 11.59 -13.45 18.01
C GLY A 72 12.13 -14.78 18.49
N LEU A 73 12.50 -14.90 19.79
CA LEU A 73 12.91 -16.17 20.40
C LEU A 73 11.77 -16.74 21.25
N ASP A 74 11.30 -17.94 20.88
CA ASP A 74 10.25 -18.68 21.61
C ASP A 74 10.78 -19.41 22.85
N LYS A 75 12.10 -19.57 22.94
CA LYS A 75 12.78 -20.23 24.06
C LYS A 75 13.69 -19.27 24.82
N PRO A 76 14.02 -19.59 26.07
CA PRO A 76 15.05 -18.85 26.78
C PRO A 76 16.36 -18.83 25.99
N GLY A 77 16.91 -17.63 25.79
CA GLY A 77 18.10 -17.39 25.01
C GLY A 77 18.24 -15.92 24.66
N TYR A 78 19.38 -15.56 24.09
CA TYR A 78 19.65 -14.25 23.52
C TYR A 78 20.54 -14.36 22.28
N LYS A 79 20.36 -13.45 21.34
CA LYS A 79 21.27 -13.24 20.21
C LYS A 79 22.16 -12.05 20.50
N VAL A 80 23.44 -12.17 20.15
CA VAL A 80 24.34 -11.01 20.12
C VAL A 80 24.09 -10.27 18.81
N THR A 81 23.69 -9.01 18.90
CA THR A 81 23.36 -8.19 17.74
C THR A 81 24.49 -7.24 17.34
N ARG A 82 25.35 -6.85 18.31
CA ARG A 82 26.52 -5.99 18.08
C ARG A 82 27.57 -6.24 19.17
N SER A 83 28.83 -6.00 18.80
CA SER A 83 29.96 -6.05 19.73
C SER A 83 31.00 -5.03 19.32
N SER A 84 31.76 -4.50 20.32
CA SER A 84 32.94 -3.68 20.07
C SER A 84 34.05 -4.40 19.29
N LYS A 85 34.01 -5.73 19.27
CA LYS A 85 34.96 -6.59 18.55
C LYS A 85 34.55 -6.86 17.09
N TRP A 86 33.36 -6.44 16.67
CA TRP A 86 32.84 -6.63 15.32
C TRP A 86 33.02 -5.40 14.45
N ASP A 87 32.85 -5.59 13.13
CA ASP A 87 32.80 -4.48 12.19
C ASP A 87 31.67 -3.51 12.56
N ALA A 88 31.99 -2.23 12.61
CA ALA A 88 31.06 -1.16 12.95
C ALA A 88 29.87 -1.05 11.96
N ASP A 89 30.06 -1.49 10.72
CA ASP A 89 29.06 -1.45 9.65
C ASP A 89 28.22 -2.73 9.56
N PHE A 90 28.46 -3.72 10.44
CA PHE A 90 27.62 -4.93 10.49
C PHE A 90 26.16 -4.58 10.77
N ASP A 91 25.26 -4.99 9.85
CA ASP A 91 23.81 -4.77 9.96
C ASP A 91 23.10 -6.04 10.48
N PRO A 92 22.68 -6.08 11.76
CA PRO A 92 22.04 -7.24 12.34
C PRO A 92 20.64 -7.51 11.77
N TRP A 93 19.95 -6.50 11.22
CA TRP A 93 18.60 -6.68 10.64
C TRP A 93 18.66 -7.39 9.28
N GLN A 94 19.76 -7.21 8.54
CA GLN A 94 19.96 -7.91 7.26
C GLN A 94 20.65 -9.29 7.44
N ASN A 95 21.26 -9.55 8.61
CA ASN A 95 22.05 -10.75 8.87
C ASN A 95 21.51 -11.55 10.07
N GLN A 96 20.20 -11.59 10.27
CA GLN A 96 19.58 -12.24 11.43
C GLN A 96 19.97 -13.73 11.62
N ASP A 97 20.17 -14.44 10.51
CA ASP A 97 20.55 -15.87 10.51
C ASP A 97 22.01 -16.10 10.93
N LYS A 98 22.84 -15.06 10.90
CA LYS A 98 24.26 -15.13 11.26
C LYS A 98 24.54 -14.69 12.70
N LEU A 99 23.52 -14.22 13.41
CA LEU A 99 23.68 -13.73 14.78
C LEU A 99 23.95 -14.90 15.74
N PRO A 100 25.01 -14.84 16.57
CA PRO A 100 25.28 -15.87 17.59
C PRO A 100 24.12 -15.98 18.57
N LEU A 101 23.66 -17.20 18.82
CA LEU A 101 22.62 -17.52 19.78
C LEU A 101 23.26 -18.22 20.98
N HIS A 102 22.97 -17.72 22.19
CA HIS A 102 23.42 -18.28 23.45
C HIS A 102 22.24 -18.51 24.39
N GLU A 103 22.32 -19.55 25.21
CA GLU A 103 21.23 -19.96 26.09
C GLU A 103 21.67 -19.98 27.58
N SER A 104 22.89 -19.55 27.88
CA SER A 104 23.46 -19.60 29.26
C SER A 104 24.49 -18.49 29.47
N GLY A 105 25.04 -18.41 30.65
CA GLY A 105 26.11 -17.52 31.05
C GLY A 105 25.65 -16.20 31.68
N LEU A 106 26.61 -15.38 32.08
CA LEU A 106 26.40 -14.11 32.76
C LEU A 106 25.44 -13.16 31.99
N LEU A 107 25.60 -13.08 30.67
CA LEU A 107 24.75 -12.21 29.86
C LEU A 107 23.29 -12.71 29.82
N MET A 108 23.08 -14.03 29.87
CA MET A 108 21.74 -14.60 29.99
C MET A 108 21.07 -14.23 31.29
N ASP A 109 21.81 -14.33 32.42
CA ASP A 109 21.29 -13.98 33.74
C ASP A 109 20.91 -12.49 33.81
N LEU A 110 21.72 -11.60 33.26
CA LEU A 110 21.40 -10.17 33.16
C LEU A 110 20.15 -9.92 32.32
N MET A 111 20.07 -10.58 31.16
CA MET A 111 18.95 -10.43 30.24
C MET A 111 17.64 -10.94 30.89
N MET A 112 17.67 -12.03 31.63
CA MET A 112 16.49 -12.58 32.29
C MET A 112 16.02 -11.75 33.48
N LYS A 113 16.93 -11.11 34.21
CA LYS A 113 16.56 -10.13 35.24
C LYS A 113 15.85 -8.92 34.67
N GLY A 114 16.27 -8.50 33.45
CA GLY A 114 15.65 -7.38 32.74
C GLY A 114 15.77 -6.02 33.43
N GLU A 115 16.70 -5.89 34.37
CA GLU A 115 16.95 -4.69 35.17
C GLU A 115 18.31 -4.06 34.84
N ALA A 116 18.42 -2.76 35.05
CA ALA A 116 19.69 -2.08 34.95
C ALA A 116 20.61 -2.52 36.13
N ALA A 117 21.87 -2.76 35.79
CA ALA A 117 22.83 -3.22 36.79
C ALA A 117 24.20 -2.55 36.61
N TYR A 118 24.87 -2.28 37.74
CA TYR A 118 26.27 -1.90 37.84
C TYR A 118 26.97 -2.95 38.69
N LEU A 119 27.86 -3.72 38.05
CA LEU A 119 28.57 -4.83 38.67
C LEU A 119 30.06 -4.50 38.75
N THR A 120 30.67 -4.71 39.92
CA THR A 120 32.12 -4.53 40.15
C THR A 120 32.75 -5.88 40.47
N ASP A 121 34.05 -5.96 40.33
CA ASP A 121 34.85 -7.16 40.64
C ASP A 121 34.37 -8.39 39.86
N VAL A 122 33.95 -8.19 38.58
CA VAL A 122 33.46 -9.26 37.73
C VAL A 122 34.62 -10.07 37.17
N GLU A 123 34.56 -11.38 37.39
CA GLU A 123 35.47 -12.35 36.74
C GLU A 123 34.66 -13.20 35.76
N ILE A 124 34.91 -13.05 34.47
CA ILE A 124 34.25 -13.82 33.41
C ILE A 124 35.11 -15.06 33.13
N GLN A 125 34.58 -16.24 33.34
CA GLN A 125 35.28 -17.50 33.09
C GLN A 125 35.40 -17.79 31.59
N GLU A 126 36.44 -18.53 31.21
CA GLU A 126 36.70 -18.82 29.77
C GLU A 126 35.58 -19.63 29.07
N ASP A 127 34.81 -20.40 29.83
CA ASP A 127 33.70 -21.21 29.35
C ASP A 127 32.34 -20.44 29.29
N ASP A 128 32.29 -19.21 29.81
CA ASP A 128 31.13 -18.33 29.69
C ASP A 128 31.08 -17.67 28.31
N PRO A 129 29.96 -17.70 27.60
CA PRO A 129 29.81 -17.02 26.33
C PRO A 129 30.16 -15.52 26.35
N ALA A 130 30.03 -14.84 27.49
CA ALA A 130 30.42 -13.47 27.68
C ALA A 130 31.92 -13.22 27.51
N TYR A 131 32.75 -14.26 27.71
CA TYR A 131 34.21 -14.16 27.60
C TYR A 131 34.66 -13.71 26.21
N GLU A 132 34.01 -14.19 25.18
CA GLU A 132 34.27 -13.77 23.79
C GLU A 132 34.18 -12.26 23.62
N TYR A 133 33.23 -11.60 24.30
CA TYR A 133 32.88 -10.19 24.07
C TYR A 133 33.48 -9.24 25.11
N LEU A 134 33.58 -9.67 26.38
CA LEU A 134 33.86 -8.83 27.54
C LEU A 134 35.03 -9.35 28.40
N SER A 135 35.84 -10.28 27.89
CA SER A 135 37.04 -10.76 28.60
C SER A 135 37.96 -9.63 29.02
N GLY A 136 38.47 -9.68 30.24
CA GLY A 136 39.35 -8.68 30.81
C GLY A 136 38.64 -7.45 31.40
N MET A 137 37.31 -7.38 31.36
CA MET A 137 36.54 -6.32 32.01
C MET A 137 36.22 -6.70 33.45
N SER A 138 36.48 -5.79 34.40
CA SER A 138 36.20 -5.98 35.82
C SER A 138 34.91 -5.30 36.30
N ILE A 139 34.38 -4.37 35.47
CA ILE A 139 33.15 -3.64 35.73
C ILE A 139 32.21 -3.83 34.54
N LEU A 140 30.95 -4.20 34.84
CA LEU A 140 29.91 -4.27 33.80
C LEU A 140 28.75 -3.35 34.12
N ILE A 141 28.27 -2.64 33.12
CA ILE A 141 27.08 -1.79 33.18
C ILE A 141 26.07 -2.36 32.22
N ALA A 142 25.00 -2.92 32.73
CA ALA A 142 23.90 -3.47 31.94
C ALA A 142 22.74 -2.49 31.89
N VAL A 143 22.29 -2.16 30.66
CA VAL A 143 21.21 -1.21 30.42
C VAL A 143 20.12 -1.90 29.55
N PRO A 144 18.96 -2.24 30.14
CA PRO A 144 17.87 -2.84 29.40
C PRO A 144 17.17 -1.84 28.50
N SER A 145 16.70 -2.34 27.35
CA SER A 145 15.78 -1.60 26.48
C SER A 145 14.44 -2.32 26.42
N TYR A 146 13.40 -1.63 26.84
CA TYR A 146 12.07 -2.19 27.02
C TYR A 146 11.21 -2.01 25.77
N ASP A 147 10.46 -3.08 25.46
CA ASP A 147 9.41 -3.07 24.45
C ASP A 147 8.26 -3.94 24.95
N ASP A 148 7.04 -3.45 24.81
CA ASP A 148 5.82 -4.10 25.32
C ASP A 148 5.93 -4.54 26.79
N GLY A 149 6.53 -3.68 27.62
CA GLY A 149 6.73 -3.94 29.06
C GLY A 149 7.81 -4.96 29.41
N GLN A 150 8.53 -5.51 28.43
CA GLN A 150 9.59 -6.49 28.62
C GLN A 150 10.96 -5.96 28.19
N ALA A 151 12.03 -6.37 28.89
CA ALA A 151 13.40 -6.10 28.48
C ALA A 151 13.79 -7.06 27.33
N LEU A 152 13.42 -6.72 26.10
CA LEU A 152 13.70 -7.54 24.93
C LEU A 152 15.11 -7.33 24.38
N ASN A 153 15.75 -6.22 24.70
CA ASN A 153 17.14 -5.95 24.34
C ASN A 153 17.91 -5.47 25.57
N MET A 154 19.22 -5.66 25.55
CA MET A 154 20.11 -5.18 26.60
C MET A 154 21.43 -4.73 25.99
N PHE A 155 21.94 -3.63 26.47
CA PHE A 155 23.27 -3.14 26.14
C PHE A 155 24.17 -3.31 27.36
N VAL A 156 25.25 -4.09 27.22
CA VAL A 156 26.21 -4.34 28.30
C VAL A 156 27.54 -3.73 27.93
N MET A 157 28.04 -2.86 28.80
CA MET A 157 29.30 -2.16 28.66
C MET A 157 30.32 -2.70 29.67
N GLY A 158 31.58 -2.82 29.26
CA GLY A 158 32.69 -3.25 30.09
C GLY A 158 33.69 -2.13 30.31
N LEU A 159 34.18 -2.01 31.54
CA LEU A 159 35.21 -1.07 31.99
C LEU A 159 36.19 -1.73 32.92
N ASN A 160 37.39 -1.16 33.08
CA ASN A 160 38.36 -1.56 34.08
C ASN A 160 38.65 -0.44 35.12
N ASP A 161 38.40 0.79 34.74
CA ASP A 161 38.60 1.96 35.60
C ASP A 161 37.26 2.42 36.19
N PRO A 162 37.01 2.28 37.52
CA PRO A 162 35.77 2.71 38.13
C PRO A 162 35.52 4.22 38.07
N ASP A 163 36.59 5.02 37.88
CA ASP A 163 36.47 6.48 37.79
C ASP A 163 35.87 6.93 36.45
N LEU A 164 35.79 6.05 35.45
CA LEU A 164 35.23 6.35 34.13
C LEU A 164 33.69 6.45 34.14
N PHE A 165 33.01 5.80 35.10
CA PHE A 165 31.54 5.84 35.19
C PHE A 165 31.06 6.09 36.59
N ASN A 166 30.13 7.01 36.75
CA ASN A 166 29.45 7.23 38.00
C ASN A 166 28.11 6.48 38.04
N PRO A 167 27.87 5.55 39.00
CA PRO A 167 26.61 4.82 39.12
C PRO A 167 25.37 5.70 39.24
N ASP A 168 25.47 6.93 39.76
CA ASP A 168 24.37 7.91 39.80
C ASP A 168 23.88 8.33 38.41
N GLU A 169 24.64 8.06 37.33
CA GLU A 169 24.27 8.34 35.93
C GLU A 169 23.54 7.17 35.27
N LEU A 170 23.43 6.02 35.94
CA LEU A 170 22.74 4.84 35.40
C LEU A 170 21.28 5.11 35.01
N PRO A 171 20.47 5.89 35.78
CA PRO A 171 19.12 6.25 35.35
C PRO A 171 19.08 7.03 34.04
N ASP A 172 20.02 7.95 33.82
CA ASP A 172 20.13 8.71 32.57
C ASP A 172 20.54 7.79 31.40
N ALA A 173 21.43 6.83 31.63
CA ALA A 173 21.83 5.85 30.62
C ALA A 173 20.64 4.96 30.21
N VAL A 174 19.82 4.51 31.17
CA VAL A 174 18.59 3.74 30.90
C VAL A 174 17.62 4.56 30.06
N TRP A 175 17.37 5.81 30.43
CA TRP A 175 16.43 6.67 29.71
C TRP A 175 16.90 6.92 28.26
N ARG A 176 18.17 7.28 28.07
CA ARG A 176 18.75 7.53 26.73
C ARG A 176 18.72 6.29 25.85
N THR A 177 19.15 5.13 26.39
CA THR A 177 19.15 3.85 25.67
C THR A 177 17.73 3.47 25.20
N ASN A 178 16.73 3.67 26.05
CA ASN A 178 15.35 3.38 25.69
C ASN A 178 14.79 4.34 24.65
N LEU A 179 15.16 5.61 24.70
CA LEU A 179 14.78 6.60 23.67
C LEU A 179 15.33 6.19 22.30
N PHE A 180 16.63 5.89 22.19
CA PHE A 180 17.24 5.44 20.95
C PHE A 180 16.69 4.08 20.50
N GLY A 181 16.51 3.15 21.43
CA GLY A 181 15.93 1.84 21.14
C GLY A 181 14.54 1.95 20.51
N ARG A 182 13.67 2.78 21.08
CA ARG A 182 12.32 3.04 20.53
C ARG A 182 12.37 3.74 19.17
N ALA A 183 13.21 4.75 19.03
CA ALA A 183 13.37 5.46 17.75
C ALA A 183 13.87 4.51 16.64
N THR A 184 14.88 3.69 16.94
CA THR A 184 15.40 2.68 16.01
C THR A 184 14.35 1.65 15.65
N ASN A 185 13.61 1.12 16.64
CA ASN A 185 12.55 0.14 16.40
C ASN A 185 11.43 0.70 15.51
N MET A 186 11.05 1.96 15.71
CA MET A 186 10.06 2.62 14.86
C MET A 186 10.53 2.67 13.39
N LEU A 187 11.81 2.96 13.13
CA LEU A 187 12.38 2.97 11.78
C LEU A 187 12.39 1.57 11.16
N VAL A 188 12.71 0.54 11.94
CA VAL A 188 12.68 -0.87 11.48
C VAL A 188 11.26 -1.26 11.09
N LEU A 189 10.27 -1.04 11.98
CA LEU A 189 8.86 -1.36 11.71
C LEU A 189 8.31 -0.59 10.51
N LYS A 190 8.69 0.69 10.36
CA LYS A 190 8.32 1.49 9.20
C LYS A 190 8.88 0.86 7.91
N ARG A 191 10.16 0.45 7.90
CA ARG A 191 10.78 -0.19 6.74
C ARG A 191 10.13 -1.55 6.40
N GLU A 192 9.82 -2.36 7.40
CA GLU A 192 9.12 -3.65 7.21
C GLU A 192 7.71 -3.43 6.64
N ARG A 193 6.98 -2.47 7.18
CA ARG A 193 5.67 -2.07 6.66
C ARG A 193 5.77 -1.63 5.20
N ASP A 194 6.70 -0.72 4.88
CA ASP A 194 6.84 -0.17 3.53
C ASP A 194 7.18 -1.28 2.53
N ARG A 195 8.05 -2.23 2.88
CA ARG A 195 8.34 -3.43 2.07
C ARG A 195 7.12 -4.33 1.87
N ALA A 196 6.33 -4.55 2.92
CA ALA A 196 5.10 -5.32 2.81
C ALA A 196 4.08 -4.64 1.88
N TYR A 197 3.95 -3.31 1.95
CA TYR A 197 3.12 -2.55 1.02
C TYR A 197 3.62 -2.64 -0.42
N GLU A 198 4.93 -2.50 -0.66
CA GLU A 198 5.52 -2.64 -2.00
C GLU A 198 5.27 -4.04 -2.59
N GLN A 199 5.37 -5.09 -1.77
CA GLN A 199 5.08 -6.46 -2.21
C GLN A 199 3.61 -6.64 -2.59
N VAL A 200 2.68 -6.19 -1.75
CA VAL A 200 1.24 -6.25 -2.04
C VAL A 200 0.89 -5.44 -3.29
N ASP A 201 1.46 -4.24 -3.44
CA ASP A 201 1.25 -3.40 -4.65
C ASP A 201 1.77 -4.09 -5.91
N ALA A 202 2.91 -4.78 -5.84
CA ALA A 202 3.45 -5.55 -6.96
C ALA A 202 2.54 -6.72 -7.35
N GLU A 203 1.98 -7.46 -6.38
CA GLU A 203 1.03 -8.54 -6.62
C GLU A 203 -0.28 -8.02 -7.25
N LEU A 204 -0.82 -6.91 -6.74
CA LEU A 204 -2.01 -6.28 -7.30
C LEU A 204 -1.79 -5.77 -8.73
N LYS A 205 -0.59 -5.30 -9.04
CA LYS A 205 -0.24 -4.90 -10.41
C LYS A 205 -0.31 -6.07 -11.38
N VAL A 206 0.14 -7.25 -10.99
CA VAL A 206 0.02 -8.47 -11.83
C VAL A 206 -1.46 -8.81 -12.08
N VAL A 207 -2.31 -8.73 -11.05
CA VAL A 207 -3.77 -8.93 -11.21
C VAL A 207 -4.35 -7.92 -12.18
N ALA A 208 -3.99 -6.64 -12.07
CA ALA A 208 -4.44 -5.58 -12.98
C ALA A 208 -4.00 -5.81 -14.43
N ASP A 209 -2.77 -6.27 -14.65
CA ASP A 209 -2.26 -6.58 -15.98
C ASP A 209 -3.01 -7.78 -16.61
N ILE A 210 -3.32 -8.82 -15.83
CA ILE A 210 -4.16 -9.94 -16.27
C ILE A 210 -5.56 -9.42 -16.63
N GLN A 211 -6.20 -8.67 -15.75
CA GLN A 211 -7.54 -8.11 -15.96
C GLN A 211 -7.60 -7.26 -17.24
N ARG A 212 -6.64 -6.35 -17.41
CA ARG A 212 -6.57 -5.52 -18.62
C ARG A 212 -6.41 -6.35 -19.89
N SER A 213 -5.78 -7.53 -19.82
CA SER A 213 -5.65 -8.43 -20.96
C SER A 213 -6.95 -9.12 -21.37
N LEU A 214 -7.98 -9.11 -20.52
CA LEU A 214 -9.31 -9.65 -20.79
C LEU A 214 -10.20 -8.63 -21.54
N LEU A 215 -9.89 -7.34 -21.47
CA LEU A 215 -10.60 -6.32 -22.20
C LEU A 215 -10.20 -6.34 -23.70
N PRO A 216 -11.08 -5.88 -24.61
CA PRO A 216 -10.74 -5.74 -26.03
C PRO A 216 -9.51 -4.88 -26.21
N LYS A 217 -8.46 -5.44 -26.83
CA LYS A 217 -7.21 -4.70 -27.11
C LYS A 217 -7.42 -3.62 -28.18
N ASP A 218 -8.19 -3.97 -29.21
CA ASP A 218 -8.55 -3.10 -30.31
C ASP A 218 -10.05 -3.17 -30.51
N LEU A 219 -10.68 -2.05 -30.76
CA LEU A 219 -12.09 -2.00 -31.09
C LEU A 219 -12.31 -2.46 -32.53
N PRO A 220 -13.31 -3.32 -32.79
CA PRO A 220 -13.59 -3.78 -34.14
C PRO A 220 -14.11 -2.65 -35.03
N GLU A 221 -13.80 -2.72 -36.32
CA GLU A 221 -14.43 -1.87 -37.31
C GLU A 221 -15.79 -2.46 -37.67
N ILE A 222 -16.87 -1.78 -37.29
CA ILE A 222 -18.26 -2.17 -37.61
C ILE A 222 -18.79 -1.27 -38.69
N PRO A 223 -19.23 -1.81 -39.86
CA PRO A 223 -19.79 -1.01 -40.94
C PRO A 223 -20.98 -0.16 -40.46
N GLY A 224 -20.91 1.14 -40.72
CA GLY A 224 -21.98 2.08 -40.35
C GLY A 224 -21.99 2.48 -38.88
N LEU A 225 -21.01 2.03 -38.04
CA LEU A 225 -20.90 2.39 -36.63
C LEU A 225 -19.52 3.00 -36.33
N GLY A 226 -19.49 4.08 -35.57
CA GLY A 226 -18.28 4.59 -34.92
C GLY A 226 -18.24 4.13 -33.50
N LEU A 227 -17.14 3.53 -33.07
CA LEU A 227 -16.94 3.02 -31.70
C LEU A 227 -15.82 3.78 -31.01
N ALA A 228 -15.99 4.00 -29.72
CA ALA A 228 -14.94 4.38 -28.80
C ALA A 228 -15.21 3.77 -27.42
N ALA A 229 -14.15 3.46 -26.69
CA ALA A 229 -14.23 2.98 -25.32
C ALA A 229 -13.18 3.67 -24.44
N HIS A 230 -13.52 3.85 -23.17
CA HIS A 230 -12.62 4.30 -22.14
C HIS A 230 -12.77 3.37 -20.92
N TYR A 231 -11.65 3.02 -20.32
CA TYR A 231 -11.59 2.20 -19.12
C TYR A 231 -10.53 2.74 -18.16
N GLN A 232 -10.92 3.09 -16.97
CA GLN A 232 -10.05 3.61 -15.93
C GLN A 232 -10.45 3.00 -14.58
N THR A 233 -9.51 2.36 -13.90
CA THR A 233 -9.74 1.82 -12.57
C THR A 233 -9.43 2.87 -11.49
N SER A 234 -10.22 2.89 -10.43
CA SER A 234 -10.02 3.74 -9.24
C SER A 234 -8.82 3.28 -8.40
N THR A 235 -8.58 1.97 -8.37
CA THR A 235 -7.45 1.32 -7.72
C THR A 235 -6.57 0.60 -8.74
N ARG A 236 -5.67 -0.30 -8.30
CA ARG A 236 -4.82 -1.10 -9.22
C ARG A 236 -5.64 -2.02 -10.11
N ALA A 237 -6.69 -2.65 -9.57
CA ALA A 237 -7.58 -3.56 -10.28
C ALA A 237 -9.02 -3.14 -10.00
N GLY A 238 -9.90 -3.28 -10.98
CA GLY A 238 -11.29 -2.79 -10.93
C GLY A 238 -12.33 -3.89 -11.02
N GLY A 239 -13.61 -3.49 -10.86
CA GLY A 239 -14.79 -4.34 -11.06
C GLY A 239 -15.38 -4.23 -12.45
N ASP A 240 -15.12 -3.12 -13.13
CA ASP A 240 -15.71 -2.82 -14.43
C ASP A 240 -15.25 -3.79 -15.53
N TYR A 241 -16.16 -4.09 -16.42
CA TYR A 241 -15.92 -4.90 -17.60
C TYR A 241 -16.70 -4.38 -18.79
N TYR A 242 -16.09 -4.33 -19.97
CA TYR A 242 -16.81 -4.19 -21.23
C TYR A 242 -16.24 -5.14 -22.29
N ASP A 243 -17.11 -5.53 -23.24
CA ASP A 243 -16.71 -6.39 -24.34
C ASP A 243 -17.56 -6.17 -25.58
N ILE A 244 -17.03 -6.62 -26.72
CA ILE A 244 -17.65 -6.50 -28.03
C ILE A 244 -17.55 -7.83 -28.78
N PHE A 245 -18.69 -8.43 -29.07
CA PHE A 245 -18.76 -9.76 -29.66
C PHE A 245 -19.22 -9.71 -31.11
N PRO A 246 -18.49 -10.29 -32.06
CA PRO A 246 -19.07 -10.59 -33.36
C PRO A 246 -20.08 -11.73 -33.23
N LEU A 247 -21.29 -11.53 -33.73
CA LEU A 247 -22.38 -12.49 -33.71
C LEU A 247 -22.68 -12.99 -35.13
N GLU A 248 -23.53 -14.00 -35.25
CA GLU A 248 -24.02 -14.48 -36.54
C GLU A 248 -24.79 -13.40 -37.29
N ASP A 249 -24.94 -13.57 -38.60
CA ASP A 249 -25.64 -12.65 -39.49
C ASP A 249 -25.13 -11.20 -39.51
N GLY A 250 -23.85 -10.99 -39.16
CA GLY A 250 -23.21 -9.68 -39.12
C GLY A 250 -23.66 -8.77 -37.98
N LYS A 251 -24.33 -9.32 -36.99
CA LYS A 251 -24.71 -8.62 -35.75
C LYS A 251 -23.56 -8.50 -34.80
N TRP A 252 -23.70 -7.59 -33.82
CA TRP A 252 -22.68 -7.31 -32.84
C TRP A 252 -23.28 -7.21 -31.44
N GLY A 253 -22.65 -7.91 -30.48
CA GLY A 253 -22.98 -7.83 -29.06
C GLY A 253 -22.10 -6.79 -28.36
N PHE A 254 -22.71 -5.98 -27.50
CA PHE A 254 -22.03 -5.02 -26.62
C PHE A 254 -22.39 -5.33 -25.18
N LEU A 255 -21.40 -5.60 -24.37
CA LEU A 255 -21.54 -5.87 -22.95
C LEU A 255 -20.83 -4.79 -22.15
N ILE A 256 -21.50 -4.27 -21.12
CA ILE A 256 -20.87 -3.49 -20.06
C ILE A 256 -21.39 -4.05 -18.73
N ALA A 257 -20.50 -4.19 -17.77
CA ALA A 257 -20.83 -4.73 -16.45
C ALA A 257 -19.96 -4.06 -15.38
N ASP A 258 -20.47 -4.05 -14.18
CA ASP A 258 -19.79 -3.55 -13.00
C ASP A 258 -20.03 -4.50 -11.82
N VAL A 259 -18.94 -4.91 -11.18
CA VAL A 259 -18.93 -5.81 -10.02
C VAL A 259 -18.98 -4.97 -8.74
N CYS A 260 -19.96 -5.21 -7.88
CA CYS A 260 -20.05 -4.50 -6.62
C CYS A 260 -18.75 -4.60 -5.81
N GLY A 261 -18.22 -3.44 -5.35
CA GLY A 261 -16.96 -3.33 -4.65
C GLY A 261 -15.76 -3.15 -5.59
N HIS A 262 -14.54 -3.05 -5.05
CA HIS A 262 -13.35 -2.69 -5.81
C HIS A 262 -12.15 -3.57 -5.44
N GLY A 263 -11.07 -3.46 -6.23
CA GLY A 263 -9.81 -4.15 -5.98
C GLY A 263 -9.81 -5.63 -6.40
N ALA A 264 -8.92 -6.44 -5.82
CA ALA A 264 -8.68 -7.80 -6.26
C ALA A 264 -9.93 -8.72 -6.24
N PRO A 265 -10.83 -8.69 -5.25
CA PRO A 265 -12.04 -9.51 -5.28
C PRO A 265 -12.95 -9.18 -6.47
N ALA A 266 -13.16 -7.90 -6.77
CA ALA A 266 -13.95 -7.45 -7.90
C ALA A 266 -13.31 -7.87 -9.24
N ALA A 267 -11.98 -7.73 -9.38
CA ALA A 267 -11.23 -8.17 -10.55
C ALA A 267 -11.37 -9.68 -10.84
N VAL A 268 -11.44 -10.52 -9.80
CA VAL A 268 -11.66 -11.96 -9.96
C VAL A 268 -13.08 -12.23 -10.47
N LEU A 269 -14.10 -11.57 -9.92
CA LEU A 269 -15.48 -11.72 -10.39
C LEU A 269 -15.67 -11.19 -11.82
N MET A 270 -15.00 -10.09 -12.17
CA MET A 270 -14.93 -9.57 -13.55
C MET A 270 -14.35 -10.62 -14.51
N ALA A 271 -13.24 -11.28 -14.13
CA ALA A 271 -12.63 -12.34 -14.94
C ALA A 271 -13.57 -13.56 -15.10
N ILE A 272 -14.34 -13.90 -14.07
CA ILE A 272 -15.37 -14.94 -14.14
C ILE A 272 -16.49 -14.51 -15.07
N MET A 273 -16.96 -13.25 -14.99
CA MET A 273 -17.95 -12.69 -15.91
C MET A 273 -17.49 -12.80 -17.35
N HIS A 274 -16.25 -12.37 -17.65
CA HIS A 274 -15.63 -12.52 -18.96
C HIS A 274 -15.65 -13.98 -19.44
N ALA A 275 -15.18 -14.93 -18.62
CA ALA A 275 -15.13 -16.34 -18.97
C ALA A 275 -16.53 -16.92 -19.25
N LEU A 276 -17.53 -16.56 -18.47
CA LEU A 276 -18.90 -17.01 -18.65
C LEU A 276 -19.51 -16.44 -19.93
N ALA A 277 -19.29 -15.15 -20.22
CA ALA A 277 -19.79 -14.51 -21.44
C ALA A 277 -19.18 -15.17 -22.70
N HIS A 278 -17.89 -15.48 -22.69
CA HIS A 278 -17.18 -16.12 -23.80
C HIS A 278 -17.41 -17.62 -23.94
N THR A 279 -17.96 -18.27 -22.93
CA THR A 279 -18.25 -19.73 -22.93
C THR A 279 -19.72 -20.05 -23.01
N TYR A 280 -20.56 -19.08 -23.39
CA TYR A 280 -21.99 -19.33 -23.59
C TYR A 280 -22.21 -20.45 -24.61
N PRO A 281 -23.00 -21.50 -24.27
CA PRO A 281 -23.18 -22.64 -25.14
C PRO A 281 -24.21 -22.33 -26.23
N GLY A 282 -23.75 -22.15 -27.46
CA GLY A 282 -24.60 -21.91 -28.61
C GLY A 282 -24.53 -20.49 -29.15
N THR A 283 -25.49 -20.13 -30.01
CA THR A 283 -25.56 -18.81 -30.64
C THR A 283 -26.36 -17.87 -29.77
N ILE A 284 -25.80 -16.71 -29.42
CA ILE A 284 -26.53 -15.66 -28.70
C ILE A 284 -27.47 -14.97 -29.67
N THR A 285 -28.76 -15.25 -29.58
CA THR A 285 -29.80 -14.64 -30.44
C THR A 285 -30.60 -13.57 -29.70
N GLN A 286 -30.61 -13.63 -28.37
CA GLN A 286 -31.34 -12.72 -27.51
C GLN A 286 -30.47 -12.27 -26.32
N PRO A 287 -30.43 -10.96 -26.01
CA PRO A 287 -29.59 -10.47 -24.92
C PRO A 287 -29.96 -11.03 -23.54
N GLY A 288 -31.24 -11.28 -23.27
CA GLY A 288 -31.70 -11.85 -21.99
C GLY A 288 -31.24 -13.27 -21.74
N GLU A 289 -31.00 -14.07 -22.79
CA GLU A 289 -30.51 -15.45 -22.64
C GLU A 289 -29.05 -15.49 -22.11
N LEU A 290 -28.21 -14.61 -22.60
CA LEU A 290 -26.81 -14.49 -22.09
C LEU A 290 -26.82 -14.10 -20.62
N LEU A 291 -27.58 -13.06 -20.25
CA LEU A 291 -27.67 -12.59 -18.86
C LEU A 291 -28.24 -13.67 -17.93
N ALA A 292 -29.24 -14.41 -18.35
CA ALA A 292 -29.81 -15.51 -17.57
C ALA A 292 -28.80 -16.65 -17.35
N TYR A 293 -28.05 -17.03 -18.40
CA TYR A 293 -27.00 -18.04 -18.30
C TYR A 293 -25.88 -17.61 -17.31
N VAL A 294 -25.40 -16.38 -17.46
CA VAL A 294 -24.35 -15.84 -16.59
C VAL A 294 -24.85 -15.75 -15.15
N ASN A 295 -26.07 -15.26 -14.93
CA ASN A 295 -26.73 -15.20 -13.62
C ASN A 295 -26.76 -16.57 -12.92
N ASP A 296 -27.23 -17.59 -13.62
CA ASP A 296 -27.36 -18.92 -13.03
C ASP A 296 -26.01 -19.52 -12.63
N LYS A 297 -24.98 -19.31 -13.44
CA LYS A 297 -23.60 -19.74 -13.12
C LYS A 297 -23.03 -18.97 -11.93
N LEU A 298 -23.20 -17.65 -11.90
CA LEU A 298 -22.75 -16.81 -10.81
C LEU A 298 -23.44 -17.18 -9.49
N ALA A 299 -24.77 -17.23 -9.48
CA ALA A 299 -25.55 -17.55 -8.29
C ALA A 299 -25.29 -18.97 -7.75
N ALA A 300 -25.02 -19.95 -8.65
CA ALA A 300 -24.79 -21.32 -8.23
C ALA A 300 -23.36 -21.59 -7.68
N HIS A 301 -22.33 -20.85 -8.13
CA HIS A 301 -20.95 -21.28 -7.92
C HIS A 301 -19.96 -20.20 -7.46
N TYR A 302 -20.20 -18.91 -7.73
CA TYR A 302 -19.17 -17.90 -7.65
C TYR A 302 -19.47 -16.72 -6.73
N ILE A 303 -20.74 -16.44 -6.46
CA ILE A 303 -21.15 -15.34 -5.59
C ILE A 303 -21.65 -15.90 -4.27
N ALA A 304 -20.99 -15.49 -3.18
CA ALA A 304 -21.39 -15.74 -1.82
C ALA A 304 -21.68 -14.41 -1.12
N ASP A 305 -22.66 -14.41 -0.20
CA ASP A 305 -22.85 -13.36 0.80
C ASP A 305 -22.86 -11.90 0.30
N GLY A 306 -23.81 -11.61 -0.60
CA GLY A 306 -24.17 -10.21 -0.88
C GLY A 306 -23.39 -9.53 -2.00
N ASN A 307 -22.45 -10.20 -2.67
CA ASN A 307 -21.86 -9.69 -3.91
C ASN A 307 -22.86 -9.84 -5.07
N PHE A 308 -22.77 -8.95 -6.04
CA PHE A 308 -23.56 -8.99 -7.26
C PHE A 308 -22.82 -8.29 -8.41
N ILE A 309 -23.29 -8.48 -9.63
CA ILE A 309 -22.77 -7.80 -10.80
C ILE A 309 -23.92 -7.08 -11.50
N THR A 310 -23.76 -5.80 -11.77
CA THR A 310 -24.67 -5.11 -12.68
C THR A 310 -24.18 -5.32 -14.11
N ALA A 311 -25.09 -5.55 -15.06
CA ALA A 311 -24.71 -5.77 -16.45
C ALA A 311 -25.78 -5.24 -17.42
N PHE A 312 -25.32 -4.70 -18.54
CA PHE A 312 -26.16 -4.35 -19.69
C PHE A 312 -25.57 -5.04 -20.91
N TYR A 313 -26.39 -5.81 -21.60
CA TYR A 313 -26.02 -6.48 -22.84
C TYR A 313 -26.96 -6.10 -23.97
N ALA A 314 -26.39 -5.69 -25.10
CA ALA A 314 -27.16 -5.27 -26.28
C ALA A 314 -26.64 -5.96 -27.54
N ILE A 315 -27.56 -6.28 -28.45
CA ILE A 315 -27.30 -6.80 -29.77
C ILE A 315 -27.68 -5.74 -30.80
N TYR A 316 -26.70 -5.28 -31.56
CA TYR A 316 -26.87 -4.35 -32.67
C TYR A 316 -26.98 -5.11 -33.99
N ASP A 317 -28.04 -4.83 -34.74
CA ASP A 317 -28.24 -5.30 -36.09
C ASP A 317 -28.01 -4.15 -37.09
N PRO A 318 -26.88 -4.15 -37.83
CA PRO A 318 -26.57 -3.07 -38.76
C PRO A 318 -27.47 -3.03 -39.99
N SER A 319 -28.14 -4.15 -40.35
CA SER A 319 -29.05 -4.21 -41.49
C SER A 319 -30.36 -3.54 -41.21
N GLU A 320 -30.87 -3.67 -40.00
CA GLU A 320 -32.16 -3.11 -39.55
C GLU A 320 -31.96 -1.82 -38.74
N LEU A 321 -30.72 -1.45 -38.39
CA LEU A 321 -30.41 -0.36 -37.46
C LEU A 321 -31.18 -0.48 -36.14
N THR A 322 -31.23 -1.69 -35.58
CA THR A 322 -31.91 -1.95 -34.31
C THR A 322 -30.89 -2.30 -33.22
N LEU A 323 -31.22 -1.87 -32.00
CA LEU A 323 -30.49 -2.25 -30.78
C LEU A 323 -31.44 -2.98 -29.84
N THR A 324 -31.31 -4.31 -29.72
CA THR A 324 -32.08 -5.11 -28.77
C THR A 324 -31.24 -5.34 -27.52
N TYR A 325 -31.77 -5.04 -26.34
CA TYR A 325 -30.99 -5.03 -25.10
C TYR A 325 -31.76 -5.64 -23.92
N ALA A 326 -30.98 -6.06 -22.91
CA ALA A 326 -31.45 -6.47 -21.59
C ALA A 326 -30.52 -5.86 -20.54
N SER A 327 -31.05 -5.58 -19.35
CA SER A 327 -30.33 -5.02 -18.24
C SER A 327 -30.51 -5.82 -16.97
N ALA A 328 -29.42 -6.10 -16.30
CA ALA A 328 -29.36 -6.72 -14.97
C ALA A 328 -28.93 -5.66 -13.94
N GLY A 329 -29.81 -4.70 -13.66
CA GLY A 329 -29.57 -3.67 -12.64
C GLY A 329 -28.50 -2.63 -12.98
N HIS A 330 -28.03 -2.60 -14.22
CA HIS A 330 -27.00 -1.67 -14.66
C HIS A 330 -27.58 -0.29 -14.96
N ASN A 331 -26.75 0.74 -14.87
CA ASN A 331 -27.09 2.11 -15.22
C ASN A 331 -27.64 2.17 -16.65
N PRO A 332 -28.85 2.70 -16.85
CA PRO A 332 -29.47 2.70 -18.19
C PRO A 332 -28.69 3.60 -19.15
N PRO A 333 -28.24 3.05 -20.30
CA PRO A 333 -27.53 3.84 -21.28
C PRO A 333 -28.32 5.04 -21.79
N ARG A 334 -27.60 6.08 -22.21
CA ARG A 334 -28.18 7.31 -22.78
C ARG A 334 -28.17 7.21 -24.31
N LEU A 335 -29.27 7.52 -24.93
CA LEU A 335 -29.40 7.62 -26.39
C LEU A 335 -29.68 9.07 -26.76
N LYS A 336 -28.71 9.74 -27.36
CA LYS A 336 -28.90 11.04 -27.99
C LYS A 336 -29.35 10.84 -29.42
N ARG A 337 -30.56 11.28 -29.71
CA ARG A 337 -31.09 11.31 -31.06
C ARG A 337 -30.77 12.64 -31.73
N CYS A 338 -29.84 12.63 -32.66
CA CYS A 338 -29.35 13.86 -33.27
C CYS A 338 -30.29 14.44 -34.32
N SER A 339 -31.23 13.65 -34.84
CA SER A 339 -32.20 14.09 -35.84
C SER A 339 -33.26 15.08 -35.32
N ASP A 340 -33.63 14.95 -34.05
CA ASP A 340 -34.66 15.80 -33.41
C ASP A 340 -34.20 16.41 -32.07
N GLY A 341 -32.97 16.11 -31.66
CA GLY A 341 -32.36 16.62 -30.43
C GLY A 341 -32.83 15.96 -29.13
N SER A 342 -33.66 14.93 -29.21
CA SER A 342 -34.15 14.23 -28.00
C SER A 342 -33.07 13.43 -27.29
N MET A 343 -33.17 13.35 -25.95
CA MET A 343 -32.40 12.46 -25.10
C MET A 343 -33.34 11.35 -24.60
N LEU A 344 -32.99 10.11 -24.90
CA LEU A 344 -33.75 8.93 -24.50
C LEU A 344 -32.90 8.10 -23.51
N VAL A 345 -33.62 7.35 -22.67
CA VAL A 345 -33.01 6.44 -21.68
C VAL A 345 -33.37 5.02 -22.09
N LEU A 346 -32.40 4.11 -22.12
CA LEU A 346 -32.63 2.70 -22.47
C LEU A 346 -32.97 1.89 -21.20
N ASP A 347 -34.12 2.19 -20.59
CA ASP A 347 -34.60 1.59 -19.34
C ASP A 347 -35.73 0.58 -19.53
N GLY A 348 -36.16 0.31 -20.77
CA GLY A 348 -37.31 -0.55 -21.10
C GLY A 348 -37.16 -2.04 -20.73
N ALA A 349 -35.98 -2.49 -20.29
CA ALA A 349 -35.69 -3.89 -19.99
C ALA A 349 -34.89 -4.06 -18.68
N GLN A 350 -35.22 -3.29 -17.65
CA GLN A 350 -34.55 -3.34 -16.35
C GLN A 350 -34.97 -4.59 -15.56
N SER A 351 -33.99 -5.21 -14.90
CA SER A 351 -34.16 -6.36 -14.01
C SER A 351 -33.16 -6.27 -12.84
N ILE A 352 -33.18 -7.23 -11.92
CA ILE A 352 -32.24 -7.26 -10.79
C ILE A 352 -30.83 -7.62 -11.24
N PRO A 353 -29.80 -7.20 -10.50
CA PRO A 353 -28.40 -7.57 -10.79
C PRO A 353 -28.17 -9.09 -10.85
N LEU A 354 -27.08 -9.47 -11.54
CA LEU A 354 -26.66 -10.88 -11.66
C LEU A 354 -26.15 -11.42 -10.32
N GLY A 355 -26.43 -12.69 -10.05
CA GLY A 355 -25.93 -13.42 -8.89
C GLY A 355 -26.79 -13.31 -7.64
N ILE A 356 -27.82 -12.44 -7.60
CA ILE A 356 -28.68 -12.29 -6.42
C ILE A 356 -29.59 -13.50 -6.24
N MET A 357 -30.20 -13.98 -7.33
CA MET A 357 -31.12 -15.12 -7.31
C MET A 357 -30.91 -16.01 -8.53
N PRO A 358 -30.91 -17.35 -8.37
CA PRO A 358 -30.83 -18.25 -9.52
C PRO A 358 -32.16 -18.26 -10.30
N GLU A 359 -32.16 -18.84 -11.50
CA GLU A 359 -33.31 -19.05 -12.37
C GLU A 359 -34.06 -17.75 -12.76
N MET A 360 -33.30 -16.62 -12.83
CA MET A 360 -33.88 -15.35 -13.26
C MET A 360 -34.05 -15.29 -14.78
N THR A 361 -35.11 -14.67 -15.22
CA THR A 361 -35.33 -14.32 -16.62
C THR A 361 -35.13 -12.83 -16.82
N TYR A 362 -34.38 -12.46 -17.85
CA TYR A 362 -34.12 -11.07 -18.20
C TYR A 362 -34.94 -10.67 -19.41
N THR A 363 -35.87 -9.73 -19.19
CA THR A 363 -36.68 -9.17 -20.26
C THR A 363 -35.81 -8.38 -21.23
N GLN A 364 -36.29 -8.18 -22.45
CA GLN A 364 -35.58 -7.42 -23.46
C GLN A 364 -36.47 -6.36 -24.08
N ALA A 365 -35.84 -5.29 -24.57
CA ALA A 365 -36.46 -4.22 -25.34
C ALA A 365 -35.68 -3.97 -26.60
N THR A 366 -36.35 -3.44 -27.63
CA THR A 366 -35.70 -3.09 -28.90
C THR A 366 -35.89 -1.60 -29.18
N MET A 367 -34.78 -0.93 -29.49
CA MET A 367 -34.74 0.47 -29.90
C MET A 367 -34.37 0.57 -31.37
N GLN A 368 -35.21 1.27 -32.14
CA GLN A 368 -34.89 1.65 -33.54
C GLN A 368 -33.89 2.82 -33.50
N LEU A 369 -32.74 2.62 -34.09
CA LEU A 369 -31.72 3.66 -34.25
C LEU A 369 -31.86 4.32 -35.63
N VAL A 370 -31.38 5.55 -35.72
CA VAL A 370 -31.25 6.29 -36.99
C VAL A 370 -29.85 6.85 -37.14
N ARG A 371 -29.48 7.20 -38.36
CA ARG A 371 -28.16 7.79 -38.61
C ARG A 371 -27.95 9.07 -37.80
N GLY A 372 -26.78 9.15 -37.19
CA GLY A 372 -26.42 10.24 -36.28
C GLY A 372 -26.70 9.94 -34.80
N ASP A 373 -27.50 8.93 -34.47
CA ASP A 373 -27.74 8.56 -33.06
C ASP A 373 -26.44 8.18 -32.35
N GLN A 374 -26.35 8.59 -31.08
CA GLN A 374 -25.23 8.27 -30.17
C GLN A 374 -25.79 7.51 -28.96
N VAL A 375 -25.34 6.27 -28.78
CA VAL A 375 -25.63 5.46 -27.58
C VAL A 375 -24.40 5.47 -26.69
N VAL A 376 -24.57 5.86 -25.44
CA VAL A 376 -23.51 5.93 -24.43
C VAL A 376 -23.84 4.99 -23.29
N LEU A 377 -23.04 3.92 -23.17
CA LEU A 377 -23.03 3.02 -22.06
C LEU A 377 -21.97 3.49 -21.08
N TYR A 378 -22.26 3.42 -19.77
CA TYR A 378 -21.35 3.94 -18.73
C TYR A 378 -21.59 3.21 -17.41
N THR A 379 -20.54 3.14 -16.59
CA THR A 379 -20.63 2.66 -15.20
C THR A 379 -20.85 3.83 -14.24
N ASP A 380 -21.29 3.54 -13.03
CA ASP A 380 -21.66 4.54 -12.03
C ASP A 380 -20.52 5.47 -11.61
N GLY A 381 -19.25 5.00 -11.64
CA GLY A 381 -18.10 5.85 -11.35
C GLY A 381 -17.94 7.09 -12.26
N VAL A 382 -18.71 7.16 -13.37
CA VAL A 382 -18.83 8.38 -14.18
C VAL A 382 -19.80 9.36 -13.53
N THR A 383 -21.00 8.90 -13.18
CA THR A 383 -22.11 9.74 -12.65
C THR A 383 -22.05 9.94 -11.14
N GLU A 384 -21.39 9.03 -10.42
CA GLU A 384 -21.19 9.12 -8.98
C GLU A 384 -19.83 9.73 -8.59
N ALA A 385 -19.12 10.32 -9.55
CA ALA A 385 -17.91 11.08 -9.27
C ALA A 385 -18.24 12.28 -8.35
N PHE A 386 -17.46 12.44 -7.26
CA PHE A 386 -17.66 13.49 -6.27
C PHE A 386 -16.77 14.71 -6.52
N ASN A 387 -17.29 15.91 -6.22
CA ASN A 387 -16.49 17.11 -6.10
C ASN A 387 -15.98 17.30 -4.65
N ASP A 388 -15.28 18.42 -4.39
CA ASP A 388 -14.77 18.76 -3.04
C ASP A 388 -15.89 19.09 -2.03
N GLU A 389 -17.12 19.31 -2.49
CA GLU A 389 -18.32 19.61 -1.67
C GLU A 389 -19.16 18.34 -1.42
N ASP A 390 -18.68 17.17 -1.86
CA ASP A 390 -19.36 15.87 -1.82
C ASP A 390 -20.68 15.84 -2.63
N ASP A 391 -20.79 16.67 -3.67
CA ASP A 391 -21.86 16.59 -4.65
C ASP A 391 -21.50 15.56 -5.73
N LEU A 392 -22.52 14.84 -6.23
CA LEU A 392 -22.37 13.90 -7.35
C LEU A 392 -22.36 14.65 -8.70
N TYR A 393 -21.59 14.15 -9.66
CA TYR A 393 -21.62 14.62 -11.05
C TYR A 393 -23.02 14.53 -11.65
N GLY A 394 -23.65 13.37 -11.52
CA GLY A 394 -25.06 13.15 -11.92
C GLY A 394 -25.25 12.92 -13.41
N THR A 395 -26.46 12.42 -13.74
CA THR A 395 -26.87 12.16 -15.13
C THR A 395 -27.21 13.41 -15.90
N GLU A 396 -27.61 14.50 -15.24
CA GLU A 396 -27.95 15.77 -15.87
C GLU A 396 -26.75 16.39 -16.56
N ARG A 397 -25.58 16.43 -15.89
CA ARG A 397 -24.35 16.95 -16.49
C ARG A 397 -23.84 16.04 -17.60
N LEU A 398 -23.99 14.72 -17.46
CA LEU A 398 -23.69 13.79 -18.55
C LEU A 398 -24.55 14.11 -19.77
N ASP A 399 -25.87 14.25 -19.64
CA ASP A 399 -26.80 14.56 -20.72
C ASP A 399 -26.48 15.89 -21.42
N GLU A 400 -26.04 16.91 -20.65
CA GLU A 400 -25.60 18.20 -21.22
C GLU A 400 -24.43 18.03 -22.18
N VAL A 401 -23.40 17.21 -21.81
CA VAL A 401 -22.24 16.92 -22.67
C VAL A 401 -22.67 16.17 -23.94
N LEU A 402 -23.62 15.23 -23.84
CA LEU A 402 -24.08 14.42 -24.95
C LEU A 402 -24.90 15.20 -26.00
N THR A 403 -25.16 16.49 -25.80
CA THR A 403 -25.89 17.34 -26.78
C THR A 403 -25.11 17.60 -28.05
N ASN A 404 -23.78 17.43 -28.05
CA ASN A 404 -22.93 17.70 -29.22
C ASN A 404 -22.97 16.53 -30.22
N CYS A 405 -23.77 16.68 -31.24
CA CYS A 405 -23.93 15.68 -32.30
C CYS A 405 -22.85 15.75 -33.43
N GLY A 406 -22.03 16.80 -33.43
CA GLY A 406 -21.07 17.05 -34.54
C GLY A 406 -19.74 16.32 -34.40
N ILE A 407 -19.45 15.75 -33.23
CA ILE A 407 -18.18 15.08 -32.89
C ILE A 407 -18.28 13.56 -33.09
N ASP A 408 -17.14 12.91 -33.28
CA ASP A 408 -17.08 11.44 -33.36
C ASP A 408 -17.16 10.79 -31.96
N ALA A 409 -17.18 9.45 -31.89
CA ALA A 409 -17.34 8.71 -30.66
C ALA A 409 -16.16 8.93 -29.69
N HIS A 410 -14.93 9.09 -30.20
CA HIS A 410 -13.75 9.32 -29.38
C HIS A 410 -13.78 10.73 -28.75
N ALA A 411 -14.03 11.75 -29.56
CA ALA A 411 -14.15 13.11 -29.06
C ALA A 411 -15.31 13.29 -28.07
N LEU A 412 -16.38 12.48 -28.20
CA LEU A 412 -17.46 12.47 -27.22
C LEU A 412 -17.00 11.94 -25.85
N ILE A 413 -16.24 10.83 -25.82
CA ILE A 413 -15.64 10.31 -24.58
C ILE A 413 -14.72 11.37 -23.96
N GLU A 414 -13.83 11.99 -24.75
CA GLU A 414 -12.94 13.05 -24.26
C GLU A 414 -13.73 14.20 -23.60
N SER A 415 -14.83 14.61 -24.24
CA SER A 415 -15.69 15.67 -23.70
C SER A 415 -16.36 15.28 -22.37
N VAL A 416 -16.79 14.03 -22.23
CA VAL A 416 -17.35 13.53 -20.97
C VAL A 416 -16.27 13.51 -19.88
N LEU A 417 -15.09 12.98 -20.18
CA LEU A 417 -13.99 12.90 -19.22
C LEU A 417 -13.52 14.29 -18.78
N GLU A 418 -13.39 15.24 -19.70
CA GLU A 418 -13.03 16.63 -19.40
C GLU A 418 -14.09 17.30 -18.50
N SER A 419 -15.37 17.02 -18.74
CA SER A 419 -16.46 17.55 -17.91
C SER A 419 -16.40 16.96 -16.50
N VAL A 420 -16.18 15.64 -16.35
CA VAL A 420 -16.01 14.98 -15.06
C VAL A 420 -14.78 15.52 -14.32
N GLU A 421 -13.63 15.63 -15.00
CA GLU A 421 -12.39 16.15 -14.41
C GLU A 421 -12.54 17.61 -13.94
N THR A 422 -13.22 18.42 -14.73
CA THR A 422 -13.52 19.82 -14.35
C THR A 422 -14.40 19.89 -13.10
N PHE A 423 -15.41 19.01 -13.02
CA PHE A 423 -16.32 18.95 -11.86
C PHE A 423 -15.61 18.43 -10.60
N THR A 424 -14.79 17.41 -10.72
CA THR A 424 -14.07 16.80 -9.57
C THR A 424 -12.85 17.61 -9.16
N GLN A 425 -12.42 18.60 -9.94
CA GLN A 425 -11.25 19.46 -9.67
C GLN A 425 -9.95 18.66 -9.44
N GLY A 426 -9.83 17.48 -10.08
CA GLY A 426 -8.66 16.61 -9.95
C GLY A 426 -8.71 15.68 -8.73
N ARG A 427 -9.85 15.56 -8.05
CA ARG A 427 -10.05 14.54 -7.01
C ARG A 427 -9.86 13.15 -7.65
N PRO A 428 -9.08 12.25 -7.04
CA PRO A 428 -8.94 10.87 -7.52
C PRO A 428 -10.30 10.19 -7.66
N ALA A 429 -10.42 9.32 -8.66
CA ALA A 429 -11.65 8.56 -8.86
C ALA A 429 -11.91 7.61 -7.66
N ASP A 430 -13.10 7.70 -7.10
CA ASP A 430 -13.53 6.86 -5.98
C ASP A 430 -13.99 5.47 -6.47
N ASP A 431 -14.45 5.38 -7.73
CA ASP A 431 -14.83 4.13 -8.38
C ASP A 431 -14.33 4.06 -9.83
N ASP A 432 -14.40 2.87 -10.43
CA ASP A 432 -13.96 2.60 -11.79
C ASP A 432 -14.83 3.39 -12.79
N ARG A 433 -14.22 3.89 -13.87
CA ARG A 433 -14.90 4.67 -14.90
C ARG A 433 -14.81 3.97 -16.24
N THR A 434 -15.92 3.46 -16.72
CA THR A 434 -15.99 2.84 -18.04
C THR A 434 -17.04 3.55 -18.90
N LEU A 435 -16.66 3.84 -20.12
CA LEU A 435 -17.51 4.44 -21.16
C LEU A 435 -17.40 3.63 -22.44
N LEU A 436 -18.51 3.32 -23.07
CA LEU A 436 -18.57 2.71 -24.39
C LEU A 436 -19.56 3.50 -25.24
N VAL A 437 -19.07 4.10 -26.33
CA VAL A 437 -19.88 4.97 -27.19
C VAL A 437 -20.05 4.31 -28.56
N LEU A 438 -21.32 4.22 -29.00
CA LEU A 438 -21.74 3.74 -30.30
C LEU A 438 -22.36 4.92 -31.08
N LYS A 439 -21.77 5.31 -32.18
CA LYS A 439 -22.30 6.37 -33.05
C LYS A 439 -22.69 5.81 -34.41
N VAL A 440 -23.99 5.88 -34.75
CA VAL A 440 -24.52 5.43 -36.05
C VAL A 440 -24.13 6.42 -37.15
N LYS A 441 -23.42 5.92 -38.18
CA LYS A 441 -22.88 6.74 -39.31
C LYS A 441 -23.86 6.86 -40.49
#